data_7f48e72f7e25a247c559612f17f05eee
#
_entry.id   7f48e72f7e25a247c559612f17f05eee
#
_cell.length_a   1.000
_cell.length_b   1.000
_cell.length_c   1.000
_cell.angle_alpha   90.00
_cell.angle_beta   90.00
_cell.angle_gamma   90.00
#
_symmetry.space_group_name_H-M   'P 1'
#
loop_
_entity.id
_entity.type
_entity.pdbx_description
1 polymer ?
#
loop_
_entity_poly.entity_id
_entity_poly.type
_entity_poly.pdbx_seq_one_letter_code
_entity_poly.pdbx_strand_id
1 'polypeptide(L)'
;MKKSILVSLLALLMMGCQVSGGSSLKVEETTVEMRKNPEGVAVSAPRFSWQLVTDKQDVMQTAYQIEVADSEKGLQAGSGLVWNSGRVESGQSVLVKYAGASLESGQKYWWRVTVWTNTGDKAQSSIQYWSMALLDSSDWKAGWIGLNDSTNLKLDGERTILPARYLRKEFDLPS
;
A
#
# COMPACT_ATOMS: atom_id res chain seq x y z
N MET A 1 -7.66 -60.77 -56.63
CA MET A 1 -7.76 -59.32 -56.81
C MET A 1 -8.32 -58.76 -55.49
N LYS A 2 -7.45 -58.20 -54.64
CA LYS A 2 -7.81 -57.67 -53.34
C LYS A 2 -8.00 -56.16 -53.44
N LYS A 3 -9.21 -55.68 -53.19
CA LYS A 3 -9.49 -54.26 -53.11
C LYS A 3 -9.21 -53.75 -51.71
N SER A 4 -8.15 -52.96 -51.57
CA SER A 4 -7.85 -52.25 -50.34
C SER A 4 -8.74 -51.02 -50.24
N ILE A 5 -9.56 -50.98 -49.21
CA ILE A 5 -10.36 -49.80 -48.86
C ILE A 5 -9.49 -48.95 -47.95
N LEU A 6 -9.08 -47.79 -48.49
CA LEU A 6 -8.35 -46.77 -47.74
C LEU A 6 -9.36 -45.92 -46.94
N VAL A 7 -9.47 -46.20 -45.64
CA VAL A 7 -10.29 -45.35 -44.76
C VAL A 7 -9.46 -44.17 -44.36
N SER A 8 -9.71 -43.01 -44.98
CA SER A 8 -9.14 -41.71 -44.53
C SER A 8 -9.82 -41.29 -43.25
N LEU A 9 -9.12 -41.44 -42.13
CA LEU A 9 -9.53 -40.91 -40.83
C LEU A 9 -9.20 -39.40 -40.83
N LEU A 10 -10.19 -38.58 -41.14
CA LEU A 10 -10.10 -37.11 -41.02
C LEU A 10 -10.20 -36.75 -39.54
N ALA A 11 -9.07 -36.67 -38.89
CA ALA A 11 -8.96 -36.14 -37.51
C ALA A 11 -9.22 -34.61 -37.56
N LEU A 12 -10.46 -34.22 -37.26
CA LEU A 12 -10.82 -32.82 -37.06
C LEU A 12 -10.16 -32.38 -35.76
N LEU A 13 -9.00 -31.71 -35.82
CA LEU A 13 -8.42 -31.00 -34.69
C LEU A 13 -9.35 -29.84 -34.34
N MET A 14 -10.21 -30.07 -33.37
CA MET A 14 -10.89 -29.00 -32.64
C MET A 14 -9.84 -28.27 -31.84
N MET A 15 -9.20 -27.29 -32.45
CA MET A 15 -8.39 -26.30 -31.78
C MET A 15 -9.35 -25.40 -31.00
N GLY A 16 -9.73 -25.88 -29.80
CA GLY A 16 -10.47 -25.08 -28.84
C GLY A 16 -9.61 -23.88 -28.49
N CYS A 17 -9.95 -22.73 -29.07
CA CYS A 17 -9.44 -21.47 -28.60
C CYS A 17 -9.92 -21.32 -27.14
N GLN A 18 -9.11 -21.75 -26.19
CA GLN A 18 -9.31 -21.38 -24.78
C GLN A 18 -9.07 -19.87 -24.72
N VAL A 19 -10.14 -19.12 -24.84
CA VAL A 19 -10.16 -17.74 -24.39
C VAL A 19 -9.92 -17.83 -22.89
N SER A 20 -8.67 -17.67 -22.47
CA SER A 20 -8.35 -17.33 -21.09
C SER A 20 -9.01 -15.98 -20.82
N GLY A 21 -10.28 -16.02 -20.41
CA GLY A 21 -10.96 -14.87 -19.87
C GLY A 21 -10.19 -14.49 -18.61
N GLY A 22 -9.19 -13.59 -18.76
CA GLY A 22 -8.53 -13.00 -17.62
C GLY A 22 -9.63 -12.42 -16.74
N SER A 23 -9.64 -12.79 -15.45
CA SER A 23 -10.57 -12.22 -14.49
C SER A 23 -10.45 -10.71 -14.59
N SER A 24 -11.56 -10.03 -14.88
CA SER A 24 -11.62 -8.56 -14.86
C SER A 24 -11.52 -8.00 -13.43
N LEU A 25 -11.47 -8.88 -12.42
CA LEU A 25 -11.35 -8.51 -11.04
C LEU A 25 -10.03 -7.79 -10.76
N LYS A 26 -10.14 -6.58 -10.22
CA LYS A 26 -9.02 -5.75 -9.80
C LYS A 26 -9.22 -5.28 -8.36
N VAL A 27 -8.12 -5.01 -7.70
CA VAL A 27 -8.09 -4.33 -6.40
C VAL A 27 -7.54 -2.93 -6.61
N GLU A 28 -8.38 -1.93 -6.39
CA GLU A 28 -8.07 -0.52 -6.63
C GLU A 28 -8.36 0.32 -5.36
N GLU A 29 -8.16 1.63 -5.45
CA GLU A 29 -8.39 2.60 -4.36
C GLU A 29 -7.81 2.15 -3.00
N THR A 30 -6.61 1.57 -3.06
CA THR A 30 -5.89 1.14 -1.87
C THR A 30 -5.40 2.33 -1.05
N THR A 31 -5.75 2.36 0.24
CA THR A 31 -5.43 3.48 1.13
C THR A 31 -4.95 3.01 2.49
N VAL A 32 -4.15 3.86 3.14
CA VAL A 32 -3.77 3.77 4.55
C VAL A 32 -4.31 5.02 5.25
N GLU A 33 -5.08 4.84 6.36
CA GLU A 33 -5.77 5.95 7.04
C GLU A 33 -6.55 6.84 6.06
N MET A 34 -7.27 6.22 5.12
CA MET A 34 -8.10 6.87 4.10
C MET A 34 -7.33 7.76 3.10
N ARG A 35 -6.00 7.62 3.01
CA ARG A 35 -5.14 8.37 2.08
C ARG A 35 -4.30 7.43 1.22
N LYS A 36 -4.06 7.83 -0.03
CA LYS A 36 -3.14 7.12 -0.94
C LYS A 36 -1.69 7.48 -0.58
N ASN A 37 -0.88 6.46 -0.30
CA ASN A 37 0.55 6.59 0.00
C ASN A 37 0.87 7.74 0.99
N PRO A 38 0.24 7.77 2.19
CA PRO A 38 0.42 8.90 3.10
C PRO A 38 1.83 8.93 3.69
N GLU A 39 2.34 10.13 3.84
CA GLU A 39 3.55 10.41 4.62
C GLU A 39 3.17 10.85 6.03
N GLY A 40 3.93 10.41 7.02
CA GLY A 40 3.78 10.86 8.40
C GLY A 40 2.52 10.33 9.10
N VAL A 41 2.23 9.04 9.01
CA VAL A 41 1.12 8.40 9.73
C VAL A 41 1.47 8.29 11.23
N ALA A 42 0.71 8.96 12.09
CA ALA A 42 0.97 9.01 13.54
C ALA A 42 0.26 7.90 14.34
N VAL A 43 -0.52 7.06 13.69
CA VAL A 43 -1.25 5.97 14.35
C VAL A 43 -0.38 4.72 14.39
N SER A 44 -0.10 4.18 15.58
CA SER A 44 0.77 3.01 15.77
C SER A 44 0.24 1.72 15.12
N ALA A 45 -1.06 1.64 14.86
CA ALA A 45 -1.70 0.53 14.15
C ALA A 45 -2.57 1.08 13.01
N PRO A 46 -1.99 1.44 11.86
CA PRO A 46 -2.69 2.04 10.74
C PRO A 46 -3.73 1.08 10.16
N ARG A 47 -4.74 1.65 9.49
CA ARG A 47 -5.85 0.92 8.92
C ARG A 47 -5.81 0.98 7.40
N PHE A 48 -6.05 -0.16 6.79
CA PHE A 48 -6.03 -0.36 5.35
C PHE A 48 -7.44 -0.40 4.78
N SER A 49 -7.60 0.14 3.59
CA SER A 49 -8.85 0.01 2.83
C SER A 49 -8.56 -0.16 1.36
N TRP A 50 -9.47 -0.85 0.65
CA TRP A 50 -9.40 -1.10 -0.79
C TRP A 50 -10.78 -1.31 -1.37
N GLN A 51 -10.88 -1.26 -2.69
CA GLN A 51 -12.09 -1.52 -3.45
C GLN A 51 -11.87 -2.63 -4.46
N LEU A 52 -12.92 -3.41 -4.70
CA LEU A 52 -12.96 -4.39 -5.77
C LEU A 52 -13.61 -3.74 -6.99
N VAL A 53 -12.98 -3.90 -8.15
CA VAL A 53 -13.52 -3.46 -9.44
C VAL A 53 -13.61 -4.67 -10.36
N THR A 54 -14.78 -4.88 -10.93
CA THR A 54 -15.06 -5.98 -11.87
C THR A 54 -16.23 -5.61 -12.77
N ASP A 55 -16.30 -6.20 -13.96
CA ASP A 55 -17.43 -6.13 -14.89
C ASP A 55 -18.51 -7.19 -14.61
N LYS A 56 -18.24 -8.12 -13.69
CA LYS A 56 -19.18 -9.17 -13.29
C LYS A 56 -20.13 -8.66 -12.20
N GLN A 57 -21.37 -9.14 -12.22
CA GLN A 57 -22.35 -8.89 -11.17
C GLN A 57 -22.21 -9.87 -10.00
N ASP A 58 -22.71 -9.48 -8.84
CA ASP A 58 -22.78 -10.30 -7.61
C ASP A 58 -21.43 -10.86 -7.13
N VAL A 59 -20.34 -10.16 -7.44
CA VAL A 59 -19.01 -10.52 -6.96
C VAL A 59 -18.78 -9.87 -5.60
N MET A 60 -18.55 -10.71 -4.60
CA MET A 60 -18.28 -10.29 -3.23
C MET A 60 -16.96 -10.86 -2.74
N GLN A 61 -16.21 -10.06 -1.98
CA GLN A 61 -15.05 -10.56 -1.27
C GLN A 61 -15.46 -11.58 -0.21
N THR A 62 -14.76 -12.70 -0.18
CA THR A 62 -14.91 -13.73 0.85
C THR A 62 -13.71 -13.80 1.78
N ALA A 63 -12.52 -13.45 1.27
CA ALA A 63 -11.30 -13.43 2.06
C ALA A 63 -10.33 -12.36 1.58
N TYR A 64 -9.40 -11.99 2.44
CA TYR A 64 -8.26 -11.14 2.10
C TYR A 64 -6.97 -11.64 2.76
N GLN A 65 -5.84 -11.15 2.26
CA GLN A 65 -4.52 -11.28 2.88
C GLN A 65 -3.75 -10.00 2.67
N ILE A 66 -3.25 -9.42 3.75
CA ILE A 66 -2.40 -8.22 3.72
C ILE A 66 -0.96 -8.64 4.01
N GLU A 67 -0.04 -8.14 3.19
CA GLU A 67 1.39 -8.31 3.39
C GLU A 67 2.04 -6.94 3.50
N VAL A 68 2.93 -6.78 4.48
CA VAL A 68 3.68 -5.55 4.77
C VAL A 68 5.15 -5.90 4.91
N ALA A 69 6.01 -5.10 4.32
CA ALA A 69 7.48 -5.21 4.43
C ALA A 69 8.12 -3.84 4.67
N ASP A 70 9.35 -3.84 5.14
CA ASP A 70 10.20 -2.66 5.31
C ASP A 70 10.88 -2.21 4.00
N SER A 71 10.73 -2.98 2.94
CA SER A 71 11.26 -2.67 1.61
C SER A 71 10.37 -3.20 0.50
N GLU A 72 10.35 -2.48 -0.62
CA GLU A 72 9.59 -2.91 -1.81
C GLU A 72 10.11 -4.24 -2.35
N LYS A 73 11.44 -4.38 -2.42
CA LYS A 73 12.09 -5.62 -2.88
C LYS A 73 11.75 -6.82 -1.99
N GLY A 74 11.73 -6.63 -0.67
CA GLY A 74 11.32 -7.64 0.29
C GLY A 74 9.89 -8.10 0.07
N LEU A 75 8.98 -7.14 -0.14
CA LEU A 75 7.57 -7.44 -0.43
C LEU A 75 7.41 -8.19 -1.76
N GLN A 76 8.14 -7.77 -2.82
CA GLN A 76 8.11 -8.45 -4.12
C GLN A 76 8.60 -9.90 -4.02
N ALA A 77 9.68 -10.12 -3.26
CA ALA A 77 10.27 -11.44 -3.04
C ALA A 77 9.47 -12.32 -2.05
N GLY A 78 8.51 -11.75 -1.33
CA GLY A 78 7.80 -12.43 -0.25
C GLY A 78 8.69 -12.77 0.95
N SER A 79 9.79 -12.03 1.12
CA SER A 79 10.78 -12.20 2.20
C SER A 79 10.89 -10.92 3.01
N GLY A 80 11.34 -11.02 4.28
CA GLY A 80 11.48 -9.83 5.12
C GLY A 80 10.14 -9.14 5.44
N LEU A 81 9.05 -9.91 5.51
CA LEU A 81 7.75 -9.36 5.85
C LEU A 81 7.73 -8.95 7.32
N VAL A 82 7.34 -7.69 7.56
CA VAL A 82 7.06 -7.16 8.90
C VAL A 82 5.72 -7.69 9.40
N TRP A 83 4.78 -7.92 8.47
CA TRP A 83 3.49 -8.52 8.77
C TRP A 83 2.93 -9.25 7.56
N ASN A 84 2.31 -10.39 7.86
CA ASN A 84 1.47 -11.14 6.95
C ASN A 84 0.22 -11.57 7.74
N SER A 85 -0.95 -11.08 7.36
CA SER A 85 -2.20 -11.43 8.04
C SER A 85 -2.57 -12.91 7.87
N GLY A 86 -1.90 -13.62 6.96
CA GLY A 86 -2.45 -14.85 6.41
C GLY A 86 -3.76 -14.60 5.66
N ARG A 87 -4.37 -15.66 5.16
CA ARG A 87 -5.71 -15.57 4.58
C ARG A 87 -6.76 -15.44 5.69
N VAL A 88 -7.46 -14.31 5.70
CA VAL A 88 -8.54 -14.00 6.63
C VAL A 88 -9.87 -14.13 5.91
N GLU A 89 -10.73 -15.04 6.35
CA GLU A 89 -12.08 -15.24 5.81
C GLU A 89 -12.98 -14.09 6.28
N SER A 90 -13.10 -13.04 5.45
CA SER A 90 -13.86 -11.84 5.76
C SER A 90 -14.19 -11.03 4.51
N GLY A 91 -15.38 -10.47 4.45
CA GLY A 91 -15.80 -9.48 3.46
C GLY A 91 -15.36 -8.05 3.78
N GLN A 92 -14.66 -7.83 4.90
CA GLN A 92 -14.21 -6.49 5.27
C GLN A 92 -13.11 -5.99 4.33
N SER A 93 -13.31 -4.81 3.77
CA SER A 93 -12.35 -4.14 2.88
C SER A 93 -12.10 -2.68 3.27
N VAL A 94 -12.68 -2.24 4.39
CA VAL A 94 -12.57 -0.86 4.88
C VAL A 94 -12.07 -0.87 6.31
N LEU A 95 -11.06 -0.03 6.57
CA LEU A 95 -10.46 0.19 7.89
C LEU A 95 -9.99 -1.11 8.59
N VAL A 96 -9.42 -2.03 7.82
CA VAL A 96 -8.78 -3.24 8.35
C VAL A 96 -7.52 -2.85 9.11
N LYS A 97 -7.49 -3.16 10.39
CA LYS A 97 -6.42 -2.71 11.30
C LYS A 97 -5.15 -3.54 11.12
N TYR A 98 -4.00 -2.86 11.10
CA TYR A 98 -2.70 -3.50 11.22
C TYR A 98 -2.58 -4.27 12.54
N ALA A 99 -2.08 -5.50 12.48
CA ALA A 99 -1.91 -6.39 13.62
C ALA A 99 -0.54 -7.09 13.63
N GLY A 100 0.45 -6.48 13.01
CA GLY A 100 1.83 -6.97 12.98
C GLY A 100 2.68 -6.48 14.16
N ALA A 101 4.00 -6.60 14.01
CA ALA A 101 4.96 -6.07 14.96
C ALA A 101 4.86 -4.54 15.06
N SER A 102 5.38 -3.97 16.15
CA SER A 102 5.43 -2.51 16.32
C SER A 102 6.14 -1.84 15.15
N LEU A 103 5.55 -0.77 14.65
CA LEU A 103 6.11 0.04 13.58
C LEU A 103 7.06 1.09 14.16
N GLU A 104 8.11 1.43 13.41
CA GLU A 104 9.16 2.35 13.84
C GLU A 104 8.89 3.78 13.36
N SER A 105 9.24 4.75 14.19
CA SER A 105 9.13 6.18 13.88
C SER A 105 9.94 6.55 12.64
N GLY A 106 9.31 7.30 11.72
CA GLY A 106 9.94 7.78 10.50
C GLY A 106 10.20 6.71 9.44
N GLN A 107 9.94 5.44 9.73
CA GLN A 107 10.18 4.33 8.81
C GLN A 107 9.12 4.29 7.70
N LYS A 108 9.55 3.94 6.48
CA LYS A 108 8.67 3.69 5.34
C LYS A 108 8.40 2.19 5.25
N TYR A 109 7.14 1.85 4.94
CA TYR A 109 6.67 0.48 4.76
C TYR A 109 5.96 0.35 3.43
N TRP A 110 6.05 -0.83 2.83
CA TRP A 110 5.36 -1.21 1.59
C TRP A 110 4.34 -2.30 1.89
N TRP A 111 3.24 -2.27 1.17
CA TRP A 111 2.18 -3.23 1.39
C TRP A 111 1.41 -3.55 0.13
N ARG A 112 0.75 -4.70 0.15
CA ARG A 112 -0.22 -5.11 -0.85
C ARG A 112 -1.30 -5.95 -0.19
N VAL A 113 -2.45 -6.04 -0.86
CA VAL A 113 -3.54 -6.92 -0.45
C VAL A 113 -3.90 -7.88 -1.57
N THR A 114 -4.13 -9.12 -1.21
CA THR A 114 -4.68 -10.16 -2.06
C THR A 114 -6.11 -10.43 -1.60
N VAL A 115 -7.04 -10.56 -2.52
CA VAL A 115 -8.45 -10.83 -2.23
C VAL A 115 -8.93 -12.08 -2.94
N TRP A 116 -9.89 -12.77 -2.36
CA TRP A 116 -10.64 -13.88 -2.93
C TRP A 116 -12.12 -13.56 -2.92
N THR A 117 -12.84 -14.08 -3.90
CA THR A 117 -14.27 -13.79 -4.07
C THR A 117 -15.12 -15.06 -4.01
N ASN A 118 -16.42 -14.87 -3.87
CA ASN A 118 -17.44 -15.93 -3.93
C ASN A 118 -17.48 -16.67 -5.28
N THR A 119 -16.97 -16.04 -6.35
CA THR A 119 -16.84 -16.65 -7.68
C THR A 119 -15.59 -17.50 -7.86
N GLY A 120 -14.72 -17.58 -6.84
CA GLY A 120 -13.43 -18.27 -6.92
C GLY A 120 -12.31 -17.45 -7.57
N ASP A 121 -12.61 -16.23 -8.00
CA ASP A 121 -11.60 -15.33 -8.55
C ASP A 121 -10.67 -14.83 -7.44
N LYS A 122 -9.41 -14.54 -7.84
CA LYS A 122 -8.37 -13.97 -6.97
C LYS A 122 -7.74 -12.77 -7.66
N ALA A 123 -7.52 -11.69 -6.92
CA ALA A 123 -6.80 -10.52 -7.41
C ALA A 123 -5.86 -9.99 -6.34
N GLN A 124 -4.81 -9.30 -6.77
CA GLN A 124 -3.84 -8.65 -5.90
C GLN A 124 -3.69 -7.20 -6.30
N SER A 125 -3.58 -6.31 -5.33
CA SER A 125 -3.32 -4.89 -5.57
C SER A 125 -1.89 -4.66 -6.10
N SER A 126 -1.68 -3.50 -6.70
CA SER A 126 -0.33 -2.94 -6.84
C SER A 126 0.29 -2.72 -5.46
N ILE A 127 1.62 -2.68 -5.42
CA ILE A 127 2.35 -2.33 -4.20
C ILE A 127 2.13 -0.85 -3.91
N GLN A 128 1.80 -0.56 -2.66
CA GLN A 128 1.63 0.78 -2.11
C GLN A 128 2.58 0.96 -0.95
N TYR A 129 2.72 2.19 -0.47
CA TYR A 129 3.56 2.49 0.68
C TYR A 129 2.91 3.50 1.62
N TRP A 130 3.48 3.63 2.80
CA TRP A 130 3.26 4.75 3.70
C TRP A 130 4.51 4.98 4.52
N SER A 131 4.67 6.16 5.13
CA SER A 131 5.68 6.39 6.15
C SER A 131 5.04 6.71 7.50
N MET A 132 5.71 6.29 8.55
CA MET A 132 5.33 6.63 9.91
C MET A 132 5.77 8.05 10.25
N ALA A 133 4.99 8.73 11.08
CA ALA A 133 5.43 9.93 11.77
C ALA A 133 6.42 9.57 12.88
N LEU A 134 6.92 10.58 13.58
CA LEU A 134 7.56 10.39 14.87
C LEU A 134 6.47 9.99 15.88
N LEU A 135 6.57 8.79 16.44
CA LEU A 135 5.55 8.20 17.33
C LEU A 135 5.74 8.62 18.78
N ASP A 136 6.97 8.93 19.16
CA ASP A 136 7.32 9.39 20.49
C ASP A 136 8.00 10.76 20.44
N SER A 137 7.80 11.58 21.49
CA SER A 137 8.43 12.89 21.59
C SER A 137 9.95 12.82 21.67
N SER A 138 10.50 11.72 22.18
CA SER A 138 11.95 11.46 22.24
C SER A 138 12.58 11.24 20.87
N ASP A 139 11.79 10.94 19.85
CA ASP A 139 12.24 10.77 18.45
C ASP A 139 12.55 12.11 17.80
N TRP A 140 12.01 13.21 18.35
CA TRP A 140 12.30 14.55 17.89
C TRP A 140 13.69 14.99 18.33
N LYS A 141 14.66 15.00 17.42
CA LYS A 141 16.06 15.38 17.69
C LYS A 141 16.39 16.83 17.34
N ALA A 142 15.47 17.50 16.62
CA ALA A 142 15.71 18.88 16.21
C ALA A 142 15.46 19.86 17.36
N GLY A 143 16.32 20.87 17.46
CA GLY A 143 16.09 22.05 18.30
C GLY A 143 15.43 23.18 17.52
N TRP A 144 14.67 24.02 18.18
CA TRP A 144 14.17 25.25 17.60
C TRP A 144 15.34 26.19 17.28
N ILE A 145 15.35 26.73 16.08
CA ILE A 145 16.34 27.72 15.68
C ILE A 145 15.68 29.08 15.50
N GLY A 146 16.39 30.11 15.89
CA GLY A 146 15.92 31.49 15.75
C GLY A 146 17.06 32.48 16.02
N LEU A 147 16.82 33.75 15.77
CA LEU A 147 17.70 34.79 16.26
C LEU A 147 17.40 35.06 17.74
N ASN A 148 18.45 35.09 18.53
CA ASN A 148 18.35 35.59 19.90
C ASN A 148 18.23 37.13 19.83
N ASP A 149 17.01 37.60 19.53
CA ASP A 149 16.70 39.02 19.43
C ASP A 149 16.40 39.50 20.83
N SER A 150 17.45 40.02 21.51
CA SER A 150 17.34 40.67 22.82
C SER A 150 16.70 42.06 22.76
N THR A 151 16.29 42.51 21.60
CA THR A 151 15.51 43.74 21.48
C THR A 151 14.18 43.53 22.19
N ASN A 152 14.04 44.22 23.32
CA ASN A 152 12.82 44.28 24.10
C ASN A 152 11.68 44.77 23.21
N LEU A 153 10.93 43.87 22.64
CA LEU A 153 9.66 44.17 22.03
C LEU A 153 8.73 44.57 23.16
N LYS A 154 8.62 45.85 23.39
CA LYS A 154 7.54 46.41 24.20
C LYS A 154 6.25 46.12 23.45
N LEU A 155 5.53 45.12 23.96
CA LEU A 155 4.17 44.82 23.57
C LEU A 155 3.27 45.91 24.16
N ASP A 156 3.25 47.05 23.55
CA ASP A 156 2.36 48.14 23.94
C ASP A 156 1.06 48.01 23.11
N GLY A 157 0.26 47.00 23.45
CA GLY A 157 -1.09 46.78 22.95
C GLY A 157 -1.26 46.53 21.46
N GLU A 158 -0.30 46.86 20.62
CA GLU A 158 -0.30 46.58 19.18
C GLU A 158 0.55 45.37 18.85
N ARG A 159 0.02 44.48 17.99
CA ARG A 159 0.78 43.32 17.49
C ARG A 159 1.95 43.83 16.64
N THR A 160 3.14 43.79 17.21
CA THR A 160 4.37 44.08 16.45
C THR A 160 4.64 42.88 15.55
N ILE A 161 4.50 43.07 14.25
CA ILE A 161 4.89 42.08 13.25
C ILE A 161 6.40 42.10 13.14
N LEU A 162 7.04 41.03 13.58
CA LEU A 162 8.47 40.83 13.40
C LEU A 162 8.81 40.66 11.93
N PRO A 163 9.92 41.24 11.43
CA PRO A 163 10.36 40.98 10.07
C PRO A 163 10.67 39.52 9.89
N ALA A 164 10.37 39.00 8.71
CA ALA A 164 10.71 37.63 8.34
C ALA A 164 12.22 37.39 8.50
N ARG A 165 12.58 36.22 9.09
CA ARG A 165 13.97 35.82 9.26
C ARG A 165 14.32 34.77 8.24
N TYR A 166 15.45 34.95 7.55
CA TYR A 166 15.98 33.98 6.60
C TYR A 166 17.06 33.14 7.33
N LEU A 167 16.81 31.84 7.40
CA LEU A 167 17.75 30.87 7.98
C LEU A 167 18.24 29.99 6.84
N ARG A 168 19.57 29.85 6.71
CA ARG A 168 20.20 29.02 5.65
C ARG A 168 21.27 28.14 6.28
N LYS A 169 21.28 26.86 5.88
CA LYS A 169 22.36 25.92 6.15
C LYS A 169 22.74 25.23 4.84
N GLU A 170 24.00 25.21 4.52
CA GLU A 170 24.57 24.40 3.45
C GLU A 170 25.06 23.07 4.03
N PHE A 171 24.90 22.00 3.28
CA PHE A 171 25.39 20.67 3.63
C PHE A 171 25.68 19.88 2.36
N ASP A 172 26.68 19.01 2.44
CA ASP A 172 27.02 18.08 1.37
C ASP A 172 26.25 16.78 1.57
N LEU A 173 25.70 16.24 0.47
CA LEU A 173 25.14 14.92 0.48
C LEU A 173 26.25 13.90 0.29
N PRO A 174 26.29 12.82 1.07
CA PRO A 174 27.22 11.73 0.81
C PRO A 174 26.94 11.15 -0.58
N SER A 175 27.99 10.98 -1.36
CA SER A 175 28.00 10.39 -2.71
C SER A 175 27.69 8.90 -2.70
#